data_1d9fa4910599c4712d40248f462d017e
#
_entry.id   1d9fa4910599c4712d40248f462d017e
#
_cell.length_a   1.000
_cell.length_b   1.000
_cell.length_c   1.000
_cell.angle_alpha   90.00
_cell.angle_beta   90.00
_cell.angle_gamma   90.00
#
_symmetry.space_group_name_H-M   'P 1'
#
loop_
_entity.id
_entity.type
_entity.pdbx_description
1 polymer ?
#
loop_
_entity_poly.entity_id
_entity_poly.type
_entity_poly.pdbx_seq_one_letter_code
_entity_poly.pdbx_strand_id
1 'polypeptide(L)'
;MDGKTCHSHLVRLGLPGFIVVLGLSLVGCPQPIPRVPIPGSDASPPTMAWQTYNMQTTETGEIVKDGQSIDVPSSDQYVVTLAVEDLNSGVKDVILSGNVHFVCEQGGQVENKKFLLETQETKPTPDQENKVPVTASLVYVVEFGKTGCKENWMFGGGKLFLLGKAHNFVGGAEMRTLYFNLKKQPSQ
;
A
#
# COMPACT_ATOMS: atom_id res chain seq x y z
N MET A 1 6.24 -21.50 33.68
CA MET A 1 7.07 -20.33 33.23
C MET A 1 7.97 -20.83 32.11
N ASP A 2 7.45 -20.83 30.88
CA ASP A 2 8.19 -21.34 29.72
C ASP A 2 8.64 -20.17 28.86
N GLY A 3 9.96 -19.88 28.99
CA GLY A 3 10.62 -18.87 28.18
C GLY A 3 10.71 -19.32 26.73
N LYS A 4 9.84 -18.81 25.86
CA LYS A 4 9.99 -18.96 24.42
C LYS A 4 11.06 -18.02 23.89
N THR A 5 12.21 -18.59 23.59
CA THR A 5 13.32 -17.94 22.89
C THR A 5 12.89 -17.62 21.45
N CYS A 6 12.82 -16.34 21.11
CA CYS A 6 12.62 -15.92 19.70
C CYS A 6 13.90 -16.21 18.90
N HIS A 7 13.86 -17.19 18.01
CA HIS A 7 14.88 -17.40 17.00
C HIS A 7 14.52 -16.64 15.72
N SER A 8 15.34 -15.65 15.37
CA SER A 8 15.29 -14.97 14.09
C SER A 8 15.93 -15.86 13.02
N HIS A 9 15.14 -16.37 12.09
CA HIS A 9 15.65 -17.02 10.88
C HIS A 9 15.95 -15.96 9.82
N LEU A 10 17.26 -15.72 9.61
CA LEU A 10 17.75 -14.97 8.46
C LEU A 10 17.71 -15.90 7.23
N VAL A 11 16.76 -15.69 6.33
CA VAL A 11 16.77 -16.34 5.01
C VAL A 11 17.64 -15.49 4.09
N ARG A 12 18.87 -15.98 3.80
CA ARG A 12 19.72 -15.42 2.75
C ARG A 12 19.29 -16.03 1.42
N LEU A 13 18.59 -15.25 0.61
CA LEU A 13 18.43 -15.52 -0.82
C LEU A 13 19.56 -14.80 -1.56
N GLY A 14 20.55 -15.57 -2.00
CA GLY A 14 21.64 -15.09 -2.83
C GLY A 14 21.20 -14.98 -4.29
N LEU A 15 21.09 -13.75 -4.80
CA LEU A 15 21.12 -13.41 -6.21
C LEU A 15 22.03 -12.18 -6.36
N PRO A 16 22.98 -12.18 -7.29
CA PRO A 16 23.93 -11.08 -7.43
C PRO A 16 23.23 -9.88 -8.11
N GLY A 17 23.14 -8.77 -7.40
CA GLY A 17 22.83 -7.48 -7.99
C GLY A 17 21.71 -6.65 -7.40
N PHE A 18 20.97 -7.12 -6.37
CA PHE A 18 19.99 -6.30 -5.67
C PHE A 18 20.09 -6.50 -4.16
N ILE A 19 20.65 -5.50 -3.48
CA ILE A 19 20.58 -5.43 -2.01
C ILE A 19 19.25 -4.75 -1.67
N VAL A 20 18.21 -5.53 -1.43
CA VAL A 20 17.03 -5.03 -0.73
C VAL A 20 17.37 -5.03 0.74
N VAL A 21 17.80 -3.88 1.26
CA VAL A 21 17.93 -3.67 2.70
C VAL A 21 16.54 -3.40 3.26
N LEU A 22 15.81 -4.45 3.59
CA LEU A 22 14.67 -4.40 4.51
C LEU A 22 15.22 -4.29 5.94
N GLY A 23 15.76 -3.13 6.27
CA GLY A 23 16.35 -2.83 7.57
C GLY A 23 15.50 -1.90 8.39
N LEU A 24 14.38 -2.38 8.92
CA LEU A 24 13.75 -1.80 10.11
C LEU A 24 13.36 -2.94 11.04
N SER A 25 14.37 -3.62 11.55
CA SER A 25 14.22 -4.44 12.74
C SER A 25 14.21 -3.52 13.95
N LEU A 26 13.09 -2.90 14.26
CA LEU A 26 12.79 -2.56 15.63
C LEU A 26 12.74 -3.89 16.38
N VAL A 27 13.74 -4.12 17.23
CA VAL A 27 13.83 -5.26 18.13
C VAL A 27 12.71 -5.12 19.17
N GLY A 28 11.51 -5.51 18.77
CA GLY A 28 10.37 -5.75 19.61
C GLY A 28 9.74 -7.04 19.09
N CYS A 29 9.47 -8.00 19.96
CA CYS A 29 8.63 -9.13 19.58
C CYS A 29 7.35 -8.56 18.97
N PRO A 30 6.91 -9.03 17.78
CA PRO A 30 5.68 -8.55 17.18
C PRO A 30 4.56 -8.74 18.21
N GLN A 31 3.98 -7.64 18.64
CA GLN A 31 2.84 -7.69 19.57
C GLN A 31 1.71 -8.46 18.87
N PRO A 32 1.08 -9.40 19.55
CA PRO A 32 -0.03 -10.11 18.95
C PRO A 32 -1.12 -9.10 18.53
N ILE A 33 -1.57 -9.21 17.29
CA ILE A 33 -2.66 -8.36 16.78
C ILE A 33 -3.90 -8.61 17.68
N PRO A 34 -4.50 -7.56 18.26
CA PRO A 34 -5.71 -7.69 19.04
C PRO A 34 -6.81 -8.37 18.23
N ARG A 35 -7.60 -9.22 18.89
CA ARG A 35 -8.69 -9.97 18.27
C ARG A 35 -9.97 -9.82 19.07
N VAL A 36 -11.11 -9.77 18.38
CA VAL A 36 -12.44 -9.66 18.96
C VAL A 36 -13.33 -10.81 18.50
N PRO A 37 -14.30 -11.24 19.31
CA PRO A 37 -15.35 -12.14 18.85
C PRO A 37 -16.15 -11.47 17.71
N ILE A 38 -16.62 -12.24 16.74
CA ILE A 38 -17.53 -11.73 15.72
C ILE A 38 -18.87 -11.39 16.38
N PRO A 39 -19.30 -10.12 16.44
CA PRO A 39 -20.58 -9.74 17.03
C PRO A 39 -21.74 -10.17 16.14
N GLY A 40 -22.92 -10.31 16.72
CA GLY A 40 -24.13 -10.63 15.96
C GLY A 40 -24.62 -9.48 15.07
N SER A 41 -24.29 -8.24 15.40
CA SER A 41 -24.63 -7.05 14.62
C SER A 41 -23.73 -5.89 14.99
N ASP A 42 -23.20 -5.22 13.99
CA ASP A 42 -22.54 -3.92 14.09
C ASP A 42 -22.66 -3.24 12.71
N ALA A 43 -23.29 -2.09 12.67
CA ALA A 43 -23.49 -1.34 11.43
C ALA A 43 -22.34 -0.36 11.11
N SER A 44 -21.37 -0.22 12.00
CA SER A 44 -20.26 0.70 11.81
C SER A 44 -19.29 0.14 10.77
N PRO A 45 -18.92 0.89 9.73
CA PRO A 45 -17.88 0.45 8.81
C PRO A 45 -16.52 0.49 9.47
N PRO A 46 -15.52 -0.30 8.96
CA PRO A 46 -14.15 -0.18 9.41
C PRO A 46 -13.59 1.22 9.12
N THR A 47 -12.66 1.66 9.95
CA THR A 47 -11.89 2.88 9.68
C THR A 47 -10.68 2.57 8.81
N MET A 48 -10.36 3.50 7.88
CA MET A 48 -9.25 3.32 6.96
C MET A 48 -8.36 4.56 6.94
N ALA A 49 -7.07 4.36 6.79
CA ALA A 49 -6.09 5.42 6.64
C ALA A 49 -5.03 5.06 5.59
N TRP A 50 -4.63 6.05 4.80
CA TRP A 50 -3.47 5.97 3.92
C TRP A 50 -2.24 6.50 4.65
N GLN A 51 -1.14 5.77 4.52
CA GLN A 51 0.19 6.24 4.89
C GLN A 51 1.09 6.13 3.67
N THR A 52 1.89 7.17 3.43
CA THR A 52 2.85 7.19 2.32
C THR A 52 4.24 7.47 2.85
N TYR A 53 5.22 6.75 2.31
CA TYR A 53 6.62 6.93 2.64
C TYR A 53 7.42 7.05 1.34
N ASN A 54 8.13 8.17 1.18
CA ASN A 54 9.06 8.34 0.07
C ASN A 54 10.39 7.67 0.41
N MET A 55 10.79 6.66 -0.37
CA MET A 55 12.00 5.88 -0.10
C MET A 55 13.31 6.67 -0.30
N GLN A 56 13.27 7.82 -1.00
CA GLN A 56 14.45 8.62 -1.29
C GLN A 56 14.70 9.72 -0.29
N THR A 57 13.65 10.31 0.30
CA THR A 57 13.78 11.39 1.26
C THR A 57 13.90 10.93 2.71
N THR A 58 13.67 9.64 2.97
CA THR A 58 13.64 9.04 4.33
C THR A 58 12.73 9.77 5.33
N GLU A 59 11.82 10.60 4.82
CA GLU A 59 10.82 11.26 5.66
C GLU A 59 9.81 10.24 6.18
N THR A 60 9.44 10.41 7.46
CA THR A 60 8.40 9.59 8.08
C THR A 60 7.09 9.70 7.28
N GLY A 61 6.48 8.56 7.01
CA GLY A 61 5.27 8.49 6.20
C GLY A 61 4.17 9.42 6.71
N GLU A 62 3.64 10.22 5.82
CA GLU A 62 2.51 11.08 6.12
C GLU A 62 1.21 10.30 6.10
N ILE A 63 0.31 10.63 7.04
CA ILE A 63 -1.09 10.20 6.96
C ILE A 63 -1.78 11.08 5.94
N VAL A 64 -2.30 10.47 4.87
CA VAL A 64 -2.91 11.16 3.76
C VAL A 64 -4.43 11.11 3.88
N LYS A 65 -5.09 12.24 3.69
CA LYS A 65 -6.55 12.34 3.70
C LYS A 65 -7.15 11.65 2.48
N ASP A 66 -8.37 11.14 2.63
CA ASP A 66 -9.13 10.58 1.52
C ASP A 66 -9.29 11.58 0.37
N GLY A 67 -9.07 11.11 -0.87
CA GLY A 67 -9.13 11.95 -2.07
C GLY A 67 -7.98 12.93 -2.23
N GLN A 68 -7.00 12.96 -1.32
CA GLN A 68 -5.85 13.85 -1.43
C GLN A 68 -4.96 13.47 -2.60
N SER A 69 -4.38 14.49 -3.25
CA SER A 69 -3.41 14.34 -4.33
C SER A 69 -2.01 14.65 -3.82
N ILE A 70 -1.06 13.76 -4.12
CA ILE A 70 0.36 13.94 -3.79
C ILE A 70 1.11 14.22 -5.08
N ASP A 71 1.87 15.30 -5.12
CA ASP A 71 2.73 15.64 -6.23
C ASP A 71 4.08 14.93 -6.09
N VAL A 72 4.43 14.09 -7.05
CA VAL A 72 5.66 13.29 -6.97
C VAL A 72 6.52 13.44 -8.23
N PRO A 73 7.85 13.54 -8.09
CA PRO A 73 8.77 13.38 -9.20
C PRO A 73 8.65 11.97 -9.80
N SER A 74 8.80 11.87 -11.11
CA SER A 74 8.69 10.57 -11.81
C SER A 74 9.82 9.59 -11.50
N SER A 75 10.88 10.04 -10.82
CA SER A 75 12.03 9.21 -10.40
C SER A 75 11.83 8.55 -9.02
N ASP A 76 10.85 9.00 -8.27
CA ASP A 76 10.68 8.60 -6.86
C ASP A 76 10.00 7.23 -6.72
N GLN A 77 10.31 6.58 -5.62
CA GLN A 77 9.63 5.37 -5.18
C GLN A 77 8.88 5.67 -3.87
N TYR A 78 7.64 5.22 -3.81
CA TYR A 78 6.80 5.36 -2.63
C TYR A 78 6.36 3.99 -2.11
N VAL A 79 6.41 3.83 -0.80
CA VAL A 79 5.66 2.78 -0.11
C VAL A 79 4.34 3.38 0.33
N VAL A 80 3.25 2.77 -0.10
CA VAL A 80 1.89 3.15 0.26
C VAL A 80 1.34 2.05 1.14
N THR A 81 0.89 2.41 2.34
CA THR A 81 0.23 1.49 3.25
C THR A 81 -1.23 1.90 3.40
N LEU A 82 -2.12 0.96 3.15
CA LEU A 82 -3.52 1.05 3.51
C LEU A 82 -3.72 0.35 4.84
N ALA A 83 -3.89 1.12 5.92
CA ALA A 83 -4.18 0.61 7.26
C ALA A 83 -5.68 0.61 7.51
N VAL A 84 -6.19 -0.46 8.10
CA VAL A 84 -7.61 -0.66 8.38
C VAL A 84 -7.77 -1.11 9.82
N GLU A 85 -8.76 -0.57 10.50
CA GLU A 85 -9.11 -0.92 11.88
C GLU A 85 -10.62 -1.06 12.05
N ASP A 86 -11.05 -2.11 12.76
CA ASP A 86 -12.41 -2.30 13.23
C ASP A 86 -12.38 -2.99 14.61
N LEU A 87 -12.51 -2.17 15.66
CA LEU A 87 -12.41 -2.62 17.05
C LEU A 87 -13.60 -3.45 17.51
N ASN A 88 -14.73 -3.37 16.83
CA ASN A 88 -15.99 -3.98 17.24
C ASN A 88 -16.26 -5.30 16.50
N SER A 89 -16.06 -5.29 15.18
CA SER A 89 -16.48 -6.41 14.31
C SER A 89 -15.32 -7.14 13.68
N GLY A 90 -14.10 -6.60 13.82
CA GLY A 90 -12.90 -7.11 13.18
C GLY A 90 -12.89 -6.94 11.66
N VAL A 91 -11.70 -6.97 11.09
CA VAL A 91 -11.46 -6.79 9.66
C VAL A 91 -11.60 -8.12 8.93
N LYS A 92 -12.54 -8.20 7.98
CA LYS A 92 -12.82 -9.38 7.16
C LYS A 92 -11.92 -9.46 5.92
N ASP A 93 -11.85 -8.37 5.18
CA ASP A 93 -10.99 -8.26 4.02
C ASP A 93 -10.55 -6.81 3.76
N VAL A 94 -9.40 -6.67 3.12
CA VAL A 94 -8.88 -5.40 2.62
C VAL A 94 -8.44 -5.61 1.19
N ILE A 95 -8.90 -4.77 0.29
CA ILE A 95 -8.62 -4.84 -1.15
C ILE A 95 -7.99 -3.52 -1.59
N LEU A 96 -6.89 -3.61 -2.33
CA LEU A 96 -6.22 -2.50 -2.96
C LEU A 96 -6.19 -2.70 -4.47
N SER A 97 -6.72 -1.75 -5.21
CA SER A 97 -6.69 -1.71 -6.67
C SER A 97 -6.32 -0.33 -7.17
N GLY A 98 -6.00 -0.19 -8.44
CA GLY A 98 -5.65 1.11 -8.99
C GLY A 98 -5.39 1.10 -10.48
N ASN A 99 -5.10 2.28 -11.00
CA ASN A 99 -4.65 2.46 -12.37
C ASN A 99 -3.68 3.64 -12.46
N VAL A 100 -2.81 3.57 -13.45
CA VAL A 100 -1.91 4.66 -13.80
C VAL A 100 -2.22 5.14 -15.22
N HIS A 101 -2.26 6.45 -15.37
CA HIS A 101 -2.46 7.16 -16.63
C HIS A 101 -1.29 8.13 -16.82
N PHE A 102 -0.57 8.04 -17.92
CA PHE A 102 0.53 8.97 -18.20
C PHE A 102 0.68 9.25 -19.68
N VAL A 103 1.48 10.24 -19.98
CA VAL A 103 1.74 10.73 -21.32
C VAL A 103 3.19 10.50 -21.67
N CYS A 104 3.45 10.01 -22.88
CA CYS A 104 4.78 9.92 -23.47
C CYS A 104 4.87 10.95 -24.62
N GLU A 105 5.98 11.68 -24.71
CA GLU A 105 6.18 12.77 -25.66
C GLU A 105 7.47 12.59 -26.47
N GLN A 106 7.41 12.81 -27.81
CA GLN A 106 8.58 12.83 -28.68
C GLN A 106 8.31 13.73 -29.89
N GLY A 107 9.17 14.75 -30.11
CA GLY A 107 9.11 15.57 -31.31
C GLY A 107 7.76 16.23 -31.60
N GLY A 108 7.01 16.61 -30.55
CA GLY A 108 5.67 17.18 -30.67
C GLY A 108 4.56 16.12 -30.80
N GLN A 109 4.89 14.84 -30.86
CA GLN A 109 3.93 13.75 -30.78
C GLN A 109 3.64 13.39 -29.32
N VAL A 110 2.40 12.96 -29.04
CA VAL A 110 1.94 12.63 -27.71
C VAL A 110 1.23 11.27 -27.76
N GLU A 111 1.60 10.35 -26.87
CA GLU A 111 0.95 9.05 -26.72
C GLU A 111 0.45 8.90 -25.28
N ASN A 112 -0.85 8.63 -25.11
CA ASN A 112 -1.45 8.36 -23.82
C ASN A 112 -1.33 6.87 -23.48
N LYS A 113 -0.91 6.57 -22.28
CA LYS A 113 -0.80 5.21 -21.73
C LYS A 113 -1.72 5.05 -20.53
N LYS A 114 -2.34 3.88 -20.43
CA LYS A 114 -3.14 3.49 -19.27
C LYS A 114 -2.83 2.05 -18.91
N PHE A 115 -2.55 1.82 -17.63
CA PHE A 115 -2.31 0.48 -17.08
C PHE A 115 -3.18 0.28 -15.85
N LEU A 116 -3.70 -0.94 -15.70
CA LEU A 116 -4.32 -1.38 -14.45
C LEU A 116 -3.22 -1.96 -13.58
N LEU A 117 -3.27 -1.63 -12.30
CA LEU A 117 -2.41 -2.25 -11.30
C LEU A 117 -2.97 -3.61 -10.90
N GLU A 118 -2.10 -4.52 -10.53
CA GLU A 118 -2.51 -5.79 -9.96
C GLU A 118 -3.28 -5.56 -8.66
N THR A 119 -4.46 -6.15 -8.56
CA THR A 119 -5.27 -6.06 -7.34
C THR A 119 -4.64 -6.91 -6.25
N GLN A 120 -4.40 -6.29 -5.10
CA GLN A 120 -3.95 -6.98 -3.90
C GLN A 120 -5.11 -7.16 -2.94
N GLU A 121 -5.14 -8.28 -2.24
CA GLU A 121 -6.16 -8.58 -1.24
C GLU A 121 -5.53 -9.27 -0.03
N THR A 122 -6.00 -8.93 1.16
CA THR A 122 -5.75 -9.70 2.38
C THR A 122 -7.08 -10.07 3.02
N LYS A 123 -7.17 -11.33 3.48
CA LYS A 123 -8.34 -11.89 4.16
C LYS A 123 -7.91 -12.49 5.49
N PRO A 124 -7.90 -11.70 6.56
CA PRO A 124 -7.63 -12.24 7.88
C PRO A 124 -8.62 -13.37 8.24
N THR A 125 -8.10 -14.44 8.81
CA THR A 125 -8.92 -15.60 9.19
C THR A 125 -9.27 -15.56 10.68
N PRO A 126 -10.46 -16.00 11.07
CA PRO A 126 -10.78 -16.27 12.47
C PRO A 126 -9.81 -17.29 13.07
N ASP A 127 -9.53 -17.16 14.35
CA ASP A 127 -8.77 -18.17 15.11
C ASP A 127 -9.65 -19.33 15.58
N GLN A 128 -9.07 -20.25 16.37
CA GLN A 128 -9.76 -21.41 16.91
C GLN A 128 -10.92 -21.05 17.86
N GLU A 129 -10.89 -19.86 18.46
CA GLU A 129 -11.94 -19.32 19.33
C GLU A 129 -12.96 -18.46 18.57
N ASN A 130 -12.91 -18.50 17.23
CA ASN A 130 -13.75 -17.68 16.34
C ASN A 130 -13.58 -16.16 16.58
N LYS A 131 -12.37 -15.75 17.00
CA LYS A 131 -11.99 -14.34 17.13
C LYS A 131 -11.28 -13.88 15.86
N VAL A 132 -11.54 -12.64 15.48
CA VAL A 132 -11.01 -12.00 14.27
C VAL A 132 -10.09 -10.84 14.61
N PRO A 133 -9.05 -10.56 13.79
CA PRO A 133 -8.17 -9.44 14.04
C PRO A 133 -8.92 -8.12 13.87
N VAL A 134 -8.64 -7.17 14.75
CA VAL A 134 -9.21 -5.81 14.66
C VAL A 134 -8.46 -4.89 13.69
N THR A 135 -7.28 -5.28 13.25
CA THR A 135 -6.48 -4.50 12.29
C THR A 135 -6.00 -5.37 11.15
N ALA A 136 -5.88 -4.75 9.97
CA ALA A 136 -5.22 -5.32 8.80
C ALA A 136 -4.53 -4.22 7.99
N SER A 137 -3.55 -4.58 7.18
CA SER A 137 -2.91 -3.62 6.28
C SER A 137 -2.50 -4.27 4.96
N LEU A 138 -2.48 -3.46 3.90
CA LEU A 138 -1.84 -3.78 2.63
C LEU A 138 -0.74 -2.77 2.35
N VAL A 139 0.39 -3.27 1.89
CA VAL A 139 1.55 -2.45 1.51
C VAL A 139 1.76 -2.57 0.01
N TYR A 140 1.82 -1.45 -0.65
CA TYR A 140 2.05 -1.36 -2.09
C TYR A 140 3.27 -0.48 -2.37
N VAL A 141 4.21 -0.99 -3.17
CA VAL A 141 5.36 -0.21 -3.62
C VAL A 141 5.04 0.37 -4.99
N VAL A 142 5.07 1.69 -5.07
CA VAL A 142 4.84 2.42 -6.32
C VAL A 142 6.18 2.89 -6.88
N GLU A 143 6.55 2.35 -8.04
CA GLU A 143 7.75 2.75 -8.78
C GLU A 143 7.34 3.56 -10.01
N PHE A 144 7.71 4.83 -10.05
CA PHE A 144 7.40 5.71 -11.19
C PHE A 144 8.49 5.74 -12.26
N GLY A 145 9.70 5.25 -11.94
CA GLY A 145 10.88 5.34 -12.84
C GLY A 145 10.85 4.43 -14.07
N LYS A 146 9.99 3.41 -14.08
CA LYS A 146 9.80 2.54 -15.26
C LYS A 146 8.59 3.01 -16.06
N THR A 147 8.72 4.16 -16.68
CA THR A 147 7.72 4.62 -17.64
C THR A 147 7.66 3.63 -18.79
N GLY A 148 6.51 3.09 -19.10
CA GLY A 148 6.31 2.24 -20.29
C GLY A 148 6.38 3.05 -21.61
N CYS A 149 7.10 4.17 -21.64
CA CYS A 149 7.37 4.92 -22.84
C CYS A 149 8.36 4.17 -23.74
N LYS A 150 8.18 4.29 -25.04
CA LYS A 150 9.11 3.73 -26.04
C LYS A 150 10.49 4.37 -25.90
N GLU A 151 11.50 3.68 -26.40
CA GLU A 151 12.84 4.23 -26.51
C GLU A 151 12.81 5.60 -27.19
N ASN A 152 13.56 6.57 -26.65
CA ASN A 152 13.60 7.97 -27.09
C ASN A 152 12.32 8.81 -26.88
N TRP A 153 11.31 8.29 -26.18
CA TRP A 153 10.16 9.06 -25.75
C TRP A 153 10.33 9.53 -24.30
N MET A 154 9.99 10.78 -24.05
CA MET A 154 10.08 11.35 -22.70
C MET A 154 8.76 11.17 -21.94
N PHE A 155 8.86 11.01 -20.64
CA PHE A 155 7.70 11.02 -19.77
C PHE A 155 7.16 12.45 -19.63
N GLY A 156 5.93 12.67 -20.07
CA GLY A 156 5.26 13.99 -20.09
C GLY A 156 4.43 14.27 -18.83
N GLY A 157 4.41 13.36 -17.85
CA GLY A 157 3.60 13.45 -16.65
C GLY A 157 2.44 12.46 -16.65
N GLY A 158 1.76 12.37 -15.51
CA GLY A 158 0.65 11.41 -15.38
C GLY A 158 -0.07 11.48 -14.04
N LYS A 159 -0.97 10.52 -13.83
CA LYS A 159 -1.71 10.33 -12.58
C LYS A 159 -1.76 8.85 -12.23
N LEU A 160 -1.54 8.54 -10.97
CA LEU A 160 -1.83 7.24 -10.38
C LEU A 160 -3.04 7.41 -9.47
N PHE A 161 -3.99 6.51 -9.61
CA PHE A 161 -5.16 6.39 -8.76
C PHE A 161 -5.10 5.07 -8.00
N LEU A 162 -5.26 5.12 -6.69
CA LEU A 162 -5.41 3.97 -5.82
C LEU A 162 -6.78 3.98 -5.14
N LEU A 163 -7.42 2.83 -5.09
CA LEU A 163 -8.68 2.59 -4.42
C LEU A 163 -8.50 1.48 -3.39
N GLY A 164 -8.65 1.84 -2.13
CA GLY A 164 -8.76 0.91 -1.01
C GLY A 164 -10.20 0.61 -0.68
N LYS A 165 -10.52 -0.66 -0.41
CA LYS A 165 -11.81 -1.12 0.11
C LYS A 165 -11.56 -2.01 1.30
N ALA A 166 -12.40 -1.92 2.31
CA ALA A 166 -12.37 -2.81 3.46
C ALA A 166 -13.79 -3.21 3.87
N HIS A 167 -13.94 -4.42 4.36
CA HIS A 167 -15.18 -4.94 4.92
C HIS A 167 -14.92 -5.50 6.31
N ASN A 168 -15.92 -5.42 7.17
CA ASN A 168 -15.94 -6.12 8.43
C ASN A 168 -16.76 -7.42 8.33
N PHE A 169 -16.77 -8.21 9.40
CA PHE A 169 -17.46 -9.51 9.41
C PHE A 169 -19.00 -9.43 9.45
N VAL A 170 -19.57 -8.27 9.73
CA VAL A 170 -21.04 -8.06 9.81
C VAL A 170 -21.60 -7.24 8.65
N GLY A 171 -20.81 -6.97 7.62
CA GLY A 171 -21.26 -6.35 6.38
C GLY A 171 -21.03 -4.84 6.30
N GLY A 172 -20.40 -4.21 7.29
CA GLY A 172 -19.91 -2.83 7.18
C GLY A 172 -18.81 -2.72 6.14
N ALA A 173 -18.83 -1.67 5.33
CA ALA A 173 -17.84 -1.44 4.26
C ALA A 173 -17.40 0.02 4.21
N GLU A 174 -16.12 0.25 3.91
CA GLU A 174 -15.53 1.56 3.70
C GLU A 174 -14.68 1.55 2.44
N MET A 175 -14.59 2.72 1.79
CA MET A 175 -13.74 2.95 0.63
C MET A 175 -12.98 4.25 0.78
N ARG A 176 -11.69 4.22 0.40
CA ARG A 176 -10.81 5.40 0.41
C ARG A 176 -10.01 5.48 -0.89
N THR A 177 -9.73 6.69 -1.31
CA THR A 177 -8.99 6.95 -2.54
C THR A 177 -7.72 7.75 -2.27
N LEU A 178 -6.68 7.51 -3.07
CA LEU A 178 -5.43 8.24 -3.03
C LEU A 178 -4.96 8.52 -4.46
N TYR A 179 -4.48 9.74 -4.71
CA TYR A 179 -3.97 10.16 -6.01
C TYR A 179 -2.52 10.58 -5.91
N PHE A 180 -1.73 10.22 -6.92
CA PHE A 180 -0.41 10.78 -7.15
C PHE A 180 -0.41 11.52 -8.49
N ASN A 181 0.02 12.77 -8.47
CA ASN A 181 0.31 13.54 -9.68
C ASN A 181 1.78 13.35 -10.02
N LEU A 182 2.05 12.68 -11.12
CA LEU A 182 3.40 12.38 -11.60
C LEU A 182 3.89 13.56 -12.41
N LYS A 183 4.87 14.29 -11.89
CA LYS A 183 5.42 15.47 -12.58
C LYS A 183 6.36 15.05 -13.70
N LYS A 184 6.32 15.79 -14.79
CA LYS A 184 7.30 15.68 -15.87
C LYS A 184 8.71 15.86 -15.32
N GLN A 185 9.66 15.03 -15.75
CA GLN A 185 11.05 15.28 -15.46
C GLN A 185 11.49 16.58 -16.12
N PRO A 186 12.20 17.46 -15.39
CA PRO A 186 12.80 18.61 -16.03
C PRO A 186 13.76 18.11 -17.14
N SER A 187 13.65 18.70 -18.33
CA SER A 187 14.62 18.45 -19.42
C SER A 187 16.01 18.82 -18.91
N GLN A 188 16.93 17.86 -18.91
CA GLN A 188 18.36 18.09 -18.67
C GLN A 188 18.96 18.91 -19.81
#